data_90bc676ba66307e7a8a9d24778b0ef03
#
_entry.id   90bc676ba66307e7a8a9d24778b0ef03
#
_cell.length_a   1.000
_cell.length_b   1.000
_cell.length_c   1.000
_cell.angle_alpha   90.00
_cell.angle_beta   90.00
_cell.angle_gamma   90.00
#
_symmetry.space_group_name_H-M   'P 1'
#
loop_
_entity.id
_entity.type
_entity.pdbx_description
1 polymer ?
#
loop_
_entity_poly.entity_id
_entity_poly.type
_entity_poly.pdbx_seq_one_letter_code
_entity_poly.pdbx_strand_id
1 'polypeptide(L)'
;DSLETRFDGVTALSGVTLNERAFVVAGGADDGISLFELSADGKLHHLSSLADQHGTTLNNISAITTTVVGSEIQVFVSSSTEQGITQFTLDLDNLGIQITGTRHQDTLRGTDKDDLLVGYEGHDHLYGGDGDDRLIDGTGVDRLTGGEGADIFVFKKDQRLDRIEDFEISVDKIDLSDFKGLHSIDQITFAKRDYGVLLKYADDRLAIEATEERILVSDFSADDFIFA
;
A
#
# COMPACT_ATOMS: atom_id res chain seq x y z
N ASP A 1 -7.26 3.08 12.85
CA ASP A 1 -8.28 3.63 11.98
C ASP A 1 -7.79 4.98 11.46
N SER A 2 -7.64 5.11 10.18
CA SER A 2 -7.20 6.36 9.53
C SER A 2 -8.32 6.87 8.61
N LEU A 3 -8.22 8.13 8.17
CA LEU A 3 -9.16 8.67 7.17
C LEU A 3 -9.11 7.90 5.84
N GLU A 4 -8.06 7.12 5.62
CA GLU A 4 -7.90 6.28 4.43
C GLU A 4 -8.54 4.90 4.58
N THR A 5 -8.69 4.39 5.81
CA THR A 5 -9.36 3.12 6.09
C THR A 5 -10.66 3.36 6.85
N ARG A 6 -11.79 2.96 6.29
CA ARG A 6 -13.11 3.02 6.92
C ARG A 6 -13.33 1.80 7.80
N PHE A 7 -12.74 1.78 9.02
CA PHE A 7 -12.53 0.57 9.81
C PHE A 7 -13.09 0.61 11.22
N ASP A 8 -13.75 1.68 11.66
CA ASP A 8 -14.29 1.71 13.01
C ASP A 8 -15.43 0.68 13.17
N GLY A 9 -15.19 -0.27 14.05
CA GLY A 9 -16.18 -1.30 14.37
C GLY A 9 -16.54 -2.19 13.17
N VAL A 10 -15.56 -2.85 12.54
CA VAL A 10 -15.83 -3.82 11.47
C VAL A 10 -16.91 -4.80 11.86
N THR A 11 -18.01 -4.81 11.12
CA THR A 11 -19.17 -5.68 11.32
C THR A 11 -19.32 -6.73 10.23
N ALA A 12 -18.75 -6.50 9.06
CA ALA A 12 -18.83 -7.40 7.92
C ALA A 12 -17.51 -7.49 7.16
N LEU A 13 -17.17 -8.71 6.77
CA LEU A 13 -16.00 -9.03 5.95
C LEU A 13 -16.42 -10.00 4.84
N SER A 14 -15.83 -9.85 3.66
CA SER A 14 -15.92 -10.84 2.59
C SER A 14 -14.59 -11.00 1.90
N GLY A 15 -14.16 -12.25 1.70
CA GLY A 15 -12.93 -12.58 0.97
C GLY A 15 -13.23 -13.13 -0.42
N VAL A 16 -12.36 -12.82 -1.37
CA VAL A 16 -12.46 -13.30 -2.76
C VAL A 16 -11.07 -13.46 -3.36
N THR A 17 -10.90 -14.38 -4.30
CA THR A 17 -9.65 -14.56 -5.03
C THR A 17 -9.88 -14.34 -6.52
N LEU A 18 -9.01 -13.52 -7.12
CA LEU A 18 -8.98 -13.26 -8.56
C LEU A 18 -7.51 -13.29 -9.04
N ASN A 19 -7.22 -14.00 -10.11
CA ASN A 19 -5.87 -14.11 -10.69
C ASN A 19 -4.78 -14.49 -9.66
N GLU A 20 -5.10 -15.47 -8.78
CA GLU A 20 -4.22 -15.94 -7.69
C GLU A 20 -3.96 -14.92 -6.57
N ARG A 21 -4.46 -13.70 -6.67
CA ARG A 21 -4.41 -12.67 -5.62
C ARG A 21 -5.68 -12.77 -4.74
N ALA A 22 -5.50 -12.63 -3.45
CA ALA A 22 -6.59 -12.70 -2.46
C ALA A 22 -6.95 -11.30 -1.95
N PHE A 23 -8.24 -10.99 -1.97
CA PHE A 23 -8.77 -9.69 -1.56
C PHE A 23 -9.75 -9.84 -0.40
N VAL A 24 -9.80 -8.82 0.44
CA VAL A 24 -10.73 -8.70 1.54
C VAL A 24 -11.46 -7.37 1.44
N VAL A 25 -12.77 -7.41 1.43
CA VAL A 25 -13.62 -6.23 1.55
C VAL A 25 -14.16 -6.17 2.97
N ALA A 26 -13.95 -5.06 3.65
CA ALA A 26 -14.37 -4.82 5.00
C ALA A 26 -15.26 -3.59 5.12
N GLY A 27 -16.23 -3.63 6.02
CA GLY A 27 -17.08 -2.49 6.33
C GLY A 27 -17.63 -2.58 7.74
N GLY A 28 -18.04 -1.47 8.31
CA GLY A 28 -18.42 -1.36 9.69
C GLY A 28 -19.47 -0.32 10.00
N ALA A 29 -19.34 0.26 11.18
CA ALA A 29 -20.23 1.31 11.67
C ALA A 29 -19.95 2.69 11.08
N ASP A 30 -18.75 2.90 10.60
CA ASP A 30 -18.37 4.06 9.82
C ASP A 30 -18.85 3.92 8.37
N ASP A 31 -19.17 5.05 7.76
CA ASP A 31 -19.92 5.13 6.51
C ASP A 31 -19.02 4.77 5.31
N GLY A 32 -18.79 3.48 5.03
CA GLY A 32 -18.02 3.05 3.88
C GLY A 32 -17.51 1.62 3.90
N ILE A 33 -16.82 1.26 2.83
CA ILE A 33 -16.10 -0.01 2.70
C ILE A 33 -14.64 0.25 2.37
N SER A 34 -13.76 -0.65 2.81
CA SER A 34 -12.34 -0.67 2.44
C SER A 34 -11.99 -1.99 1.75
N LEU A 35 -11.19 -1.89 0.71
CA LEU A 35 -10.64 -3.01 -0.03
C LEU A 35 -9.19 -3.20 0.39
N PHE A 36 -8.82 -4.44 0.66
CA PHE A 36 -7.47 -4.86 0.99
C PHE A 36 -7.04 -6.00 0.10
N GLU A 37 -5.75 -6.05 -0.17
CA GLU A 37 -5.10 -7.25 -0.67
C GLU A 37 -4.42 -8.00 0.46
N LEU A 38 -4.51 -9.33 0.44
CA LEU A 38 -3.83 -10.22 1.37
C LEU A 38 -2.54 -10.73 0.71
N SER A 39 -1.40 -10.28 1.19
CA SER A 39 -0.11 -10.78 0.73
C SER A 39 0.21 -12.19 1.23
N ALA A 40 1.18 -12.84 0.60
CA ALA A 40 1.56 -14.21 0.93
C ALA A 40 2.12 -14.37 2.36
N ASP A 41 2.62 -13.30 2.98
CA ASP A 41 3.04 -13.27 4.39
C ASP A 41 1.87 -13.09 5.37
N GLY A 42 0.64 -13.04 4.87
CA GLY A 42 -0.58 -12.94 5.67
C GLY A 42 -0.92 -11.51 6.11
N LYS A 43 -0.35 -10.49 5.51
CA LYS A 43 -0.67 -9.10 5.78
C LYS A 43 -1.74 -8.57 4.86
N LEU A 44 -2.54 -7.64 5.38
CA LEU A 44 -3.52 -6.88 4.61
C LEU A 44 -2.90 -5.55 4.17
N HIS A 45 -2.90 -5.31 2.87
CA HIS A 45 -2.48 -4.05 2.27
C HIS A 45 -3.71 -3.32 1.78
N HIS A 46 -3.91 -2.10 2.29
CA HIS A 46 -5.03 -1.25 1.87
C HIS A 46 -4.84 -0.83 0.41
N LEU A 47 -5.85 -1.05 -0.41
CA LEU A 47 -5.86 -0.66 -1.82
C LEU A 47 -6.73 0.58 -2.03
N SER A 48 -7.97 0.56 -1.55
CA SER A 48 -8.88 1.68 -1.70
C SER A 48 -9.99 1.67 -0.66
N SER A 49 -10.65 2.83 -0.49
CA SER A 49 -11.85 2.97 0.33
C SER A 49 -12.93 3.72 -0.43
N LEU A 50 -14.17 3.28 -0.23
CA LEU A 50 -15.34 3.93 -0.76
C LEU A 50 -16.20 4.43 0.40
N ALA A 51 -16.34 5.75 0.50
CA ALA A 51 -17.22 6.39 1.47
C ALA A 51 -18.68 6.29 1.05
N ASP A 52 -19.60 6.34 2.02
CA ASP A 52 -21.03 6.44 1.74
C ASP A 52 -21.35 7.70 0.92
N GLN A 53 -22.18 7.51 -0.09
CA GLN A 53 -22.68 8.58 -0.94
C GLN A 53 -24.21 8.53 -0.95
N HIS A 54 -24.84 9.64 -1.26
CA HIS A 54 -26.29 9.70 -1.31
C HIS A 54 -26.87 8.66 -2.28
N GLY A 55 -27.60 7.69 -1.73
CA GLY A 55 -28.21 6.60 -2.50
C GLY A 55 -27.46 5.27 -2.47
N THR A 56 -26.40 5.16 -1.68
CA THR A 56 -25.74 3.89 -1.37
C THR A 56 -26.17 3.37 0.01
N THR A 57 -25.94 2.08 0.29
CA THR A 57 -26.28 1.46 1.59
C THR A 57 -25.00 1.17 2.38
N LEU A 58 -24.12 2.17 2.48
CA LEU A 58 -22.81 2.04 3.14
C LEU A 58 -22.80 2.52 4.60
N ASN A 59 -23.92 3.05 5.09
CA ASN A 59 -24.05 3.44 6.49
C ASN A 59 -24.43 2.24 7.35
N ASN A 60 -23.71 1.99 8.45
CA ASN A 60 -23.94 0.86 9.36
C ASN A 60 -24.06 -0.49 8.62
N ILE A 61 -23.01 -0.89 7.94
CA ILE A 61 -22.98 -2.11 7.15
C ILE A 61 -23.25 -3.33 8.00
N SER A 62 -24.16 -4.18 7.55
CA SER A 62 -24.59 -5.39 8.25
C SER A 62 -24.10 -6.68 7.58
N ALA A 63 -23.92 -6.67 6.27
CA ALA A 63 -23.35 -7.79 5.53
C ALA A 63 -22.66 -7.31 4.23
N ILE A 64 -21.60 -8.02 3.89
CA ILE A 64 -20.88 -7.90 2.62
C ILE A 64 -20.76 -9.30 2.03
N THR A 65 -20.97 -9.41 0.73
CA THR A 65 -20.60 -10.61 -0.03
C THR A 65 -19.94 -10.24 -1.32
N THR A 66 -18.98 -11.03 -1.75
CA THR A 66 -18.20 -10.83 -2.96
C THR A 66 -18.30 -12.04 -3.88
N THR A 67 -18.22 -11.82 -5.17
CA THR A 67 -18.15 -12.88 -6.18
C THR A 67 -17.31 -12.41 -7.37
N VAL A 68 -16.75 -13.35 -8.12
CA VAL A 68 -16.04 -13.06 -9.36
C VAL A 68 -16.97 -13.29 -10.54
N VAL A 69 -17.04 -12.31 -11.44
CA VAL A 69 -17.77 -12.39 -12.70
C VAL A 69 -16.84 -11.95 -13.83
N GLY A 70 -16.32 -12.93 -14.59
CA GLY A 70 -15.29 -12.66 -15.59
C GLY A 70 -13.96 -12.24 -14.93
N SER A 71 -13.46 -11.05 -15.25
CA SER A 71 -12.26 -10.43 -14.65
C SER A 71 -12.59 -9.42 -13.54
N GLU A 72 -13.85 -9.28 -13.14
CA GLU A 72 -14.29 -8.29 -12.17
C GLU A 72 -14.69 -8.93 -10.84
N ILE A 73 -14.49 -8.22 -9.75
CA ILE A 73 -15.07 -8.55 -8.44
C ILE A 73 -16.33 -7.74 -8.25
N GLN A 74 -17.45 -8.44 -8.06
CA GLN A 74 -18.73 -7.84 -7.68
C GLN A 74 -18.87 -7.88 -6.16
N VAL A 75 -19.16 -6.73 -5.55
CA VAL A 75 -19.36 -6.56 -4.11
C VAL A 75 -20.81 -6.17 -3.86
N PHE A 76 -21.49 -6.90 -3.00
CA PHE A 76 -22.87 -6.61 -2.57
C PHE A 76 -22.87 -6.26 -1.09
N VAL A 77 -23.42 -5.11 -0.77
CA VAL A 77 -23.44 -4.57 0.61
C VAL A 77 -24.87 -4.32 1.05
N SER A 78 -25.20 -4.71 2.26
CA SER A 78 -26.45 -4.36 2.93
C SER A 78 -26.19 -3.59 4.22
N SER A 79 -27.08 -2.67 4.55
CA SER A 79 -27.09 -1.87 5.78
C SER A 79 -28.12 -2.38 6.79
N SER A 80 -27.87 -2.12 8.07
CA SER A 80 -28.87 -2.34 9.14
C SER A 80 -29.85 -1.18 9.31
N THR A 81 -29.50 -0.01 8.77
CA THR A 81 -30.29 1.23 8.91
C THR A 81 -30.92 1.70 7.60
N GLU A 82 -30.45 1.24 6.48
CA GLU A 82 -30.92 1.60 5.14
C GLU A 82 -31.55 0.41 4.43
N GLN A 83 -32.53 0.69 3.56
CA GLN A 83 -33.20 -0.38 2.80
C GLN A 83 -32.53 -0.58 1.44
N GLY A 84 -32.30 -1.85 1.12
CA GLY A 84 -31.75 -2.24 -0.18
C GLY A 84 -30.43 -3.00 -0.08
N ILE A 85 -29.88 -3.24 -1.24
CA ILE A 85 -28.55 -3.81 -1.43
C ILE A 85 -27.85 -2.92 -2.45
N THR A 86 -26.67 -2.44 -2.13
CA THR A 86 -25.82 -1.73 -3.08
C THR A 86 -24.84 -2.70 -3.70
N GLN A 87 -24.70 -2.66 -5.02
CA GLN A 87 -23.73 -3.43 -5.77
C GLN A 87 -22.63 -2.48 -6.27
N PHE A 88 -21.41 -2.90 -6.08
CA PHE A 88 -20.21 -2.26 -6.63
C PHE A 88 -19.49 -3.26 -7.52
N THR A 89 -18.87 -2.76 -8.57
CA THR A 89 -17.88 -3.47 -9.36
C THR A 89 -16.52 -2.90 -9.02
N LEU A 90 -15.60 -3.76 -8.60
CA LEU A 90 -14.20 -3.37 -8.47
C LEU A 90 -13.54 -3.62 -9.82
N ASP A 91 -13.11 -2.52 -10.44
CA ASP A 91 -12.29 -2.57 -11.63
C ASP A 91 -10.86 -2.89 -11.22
N LEU A 92 -10.37 -4.00 -11.70
CA LEU A 92 -9.03 -4.51 -11.46
C LEU A 92 -8.28 -4.73 -12.77
N ASP A 93 -8.70 -4.04 -13.84
CA ASP A 93 -8.07 -4.19 -15.17
C ASP A 93 -6.58 -3.78 -15.14
N ASN A 94 -6.22 -2.88 -14.21
CA ASN A 94 -4.84 -2.46 -13.99
C ASN A 94 -4.07 -3.36 -13.01
N LEU A 95 -4.73 -4.33 -12.40
CA LEU A 95 -4.09 -5.22 -11.43
C LEU A 95 -3.02 -6.08 -12.11
N GLY A 96 -1.79 -5.96 -11.66
CA GLY A 96 -0.63 -6.71 -12.11
C GLY A 96 -0.45 -8.04 -11.39
N ILE A 97 0.79 -8.40 -11.08
CA ILE A 97 1.14 -9.68 -10.45
C ILE A 97 1.55 -9.49 -8.98
N GLN A 98 1.48 -10.57 -8.21
CA GLN A 98 2.12 -10.64 -6.91
C GLN A 98 3.38 -11.49 -7.02
N ILE A 99 4.54 -10.91 -6.68
CA ILE A 99 5.82 -11.62 -6.63
C ILE A 99 6.35 -11.61 -5.20
N THR A 100 6.82 -12.75 -4.77
CA THR A 100 7.39 -12.93 -3.45
C THR A 100 8.79 -13.48 -3.56
N GLY A 101 9.75 -12.82 -2.93
CA GLY A 101 11.13 -13.27 -2.80
C GLY A 101 11.31 -14.41 -1.81
N THR A 102 12.52 -14.68 -1.45
CA THR A 102 12.93 -15.78 -0.57
C THR A 102 13.60 -15.26 0.71
N ARG A 103 14.48 -16.04 1.31
CA ARG A 103 15.36 -15.61 2.41
C ARG A 103 16.77 -15.26 1.96
N HIS A 104 16.96 -15.13 0.64
CA HIS A 104 18.24 -14.84 0.03
C HIS A 104 18.10 -13.60 -0.82
N GLN A 105 19.24 -13.10 -1.29
CA GLN A 105 19.22 -11.99 -2.24
C GLN A 105 18.44 -12.37 -3.50
N ASP A 106 17.40 -11.60 -3.77
CA ASP A 106 16.51 -11.77 -4.91
C ASP A 106 16.55 -10.53 -5.83
N THR A 107 16.08 -10.71 -7.05
CA THR A 107 15.78 -9.62 -7.98
C THR A 107 14.37 -9.84 -8.49
N LEU A 108 13.44 -9.02 -7.99
CA LEU A 108 12.03 -9.08 -8.34
C LEU A 108 11.72 -8.03 -9.39
N ARG A 109 10.91 -8.38 -10.38
CA ARG A 109 10.48 -7.46 -11.44
C ARG A 109 9.00 -7.59 -11.68
N GLY A 110 8.31 -6.48 -11.55
CA GLY A 110 6.91 -6.33 -11.91
C GLY A 110 6.69 -6.23 -13.42
N THR A 111 5.58 -5.67 -13.80
CA THR A 111 5.05 -5.59 -15.18
C THR A 111 4.82 -4.12 -15.60
N ASP A 112 3.79 -3.89 -16.41
CA ASP A 112 3.26 -2.57 -16.78
C ASP A 112 1.91 -2.30 -16.09
N LYS A 113 1.70 -2.88 -14.90
CA LYS A 113 0.47 -2.81 -14.12
C LYS A 113 0.78 -2.73 -12.64
N ASP A 114 -0.24 -2.46 -11.83
CA ASP A 114 -0.17 -2.30 -10.37
C ASP A 114 0.24 -3.62 -9.68
N ASP A 115 1.51 -3.76 -9.37
CA ASP A 115 2.12 -4.98 -8.85
C ASP A 115 2.31 -4.94 -7.32
N LEU A 116 2.39 -6.13 -6.72
CA LEU A 116 2.80 -6.30 -5.34
C LEU A 116 4.09 -7.12 -5.27
N LEU A 117 5.20 -6.48 -4.91
CA LEU A 117 6.51 -7.12 -4.76
C LEU A 117 6.89 -7.20 -3.29
N VAL A 118 7.26 -8.39 -2.81
CA VAL A 118 7.64 -8.65 -1.41
C VAL A 118 9.03 -9.28 -1.36
N GLY A 119 10.06 -8.57 -0.86
CA GLY A 119 11.46 -9.03 -0.80
C GLY A 119 11.69 -10.14 0.24
N TYR A 120 11.10 -10.05 1.45
CA TYR A 120 11.30 -10.90 2.62
C TYR A 120 12.63 -10.67 3.36
N GLU A 121 13.53 -11.66 3.38
CA GLU A 121 14.85 -11.54 3.99
C GLU A 121 15.90 -11.57 2.88
N GLY A 122 16.88 -10.70 2.92
CA GLY A 122 17.93 -10.73 1.90
C GLY A 122 18.59 -9.38 1.69
N HIS A 123 19.20 -9.23 0.56
CA HIS A 123 19.63 -7.92 0.02
C HIS A 123 19.02 -7.83 -1.36
N ASP A 124 17.79 -7.34 -1.41
CA ASP A 124 16.93 -7.52 -2.54
C ASP A 124 16.96 -6.31 -3.49
N HIS A 125 16.65 -6.56 -4.74
CA HIS A 125 16.40 -5.53 -5.73
C HIS A 125 14.98 -5.70 -6.25
N LEU A 126 14.11 -4.74 -5.95
CA LEU A 126 12.72 -4.70 -6.38
C LEU A 126 12.56 -3.63 -7.46
N TYR A 127 11.94 -4.01 -8.57
CA TYR A 127 11.60 -3.13 -9.68
C TYR A 127 10.11 -3.28 -9.97
N GLY A 128 9.32 -2.24 -9.72
CA GLY A 128 7.89 -2.21 -9.99
C GLY A 128 7.62 -2.28 -11.48
N GLY A 129 7.88 -1.25 -12.20
CA GLY A 129 7.70 -1.14 -13.66
C GLY A 129 6.90 0.10 -14.01
N ASP A 130 5.92 -0.05 -14.89
CA ASP A 130 4.88 0.96 -15.06
C ASP A 130 3.69 0.54 -14.17
N GLY A 131 2.91 1.48 -13.67
CA GLY A 131 1.75 1.21 -12.82
C GLY A 131 1.94 1.69 -11.39
N ASP A 132 0.86 1.64 -10.60
CA ASP A 132 0.90 2.06 -9.19
C ASP A 132 1.31 0.86 -8.32
N ASP A 133 2.61 0.71 -8.08
CA ASP A 133 3.21 -0.46 -7.48
C ASP A 133 3.29 -0.37 -5.95
N ARG A 134 3.29 -1.55 -5.31
CA ARG A 134 3.63 -1.66 -3.90
C ARG A 134 4.86 -2.54 -3.72
N LEU A 135 5.96 -1.94 -3.28
CA LEU A 135 7.25 -2.59 -3.06
C LEU A 135 7.52 -2.71 -1.57
N ILE A 136 7.58 -3.93 -1.05
CA ILE A 136 7.84 -4.24 0.36
C ILE A 136 9.25 -4.79 0.48
N ASP A 137 10.15 -4.03 1.10
CA ASP A 137 11.56 -4.38 1.23
C ASP A 137 11.79 -5.71 1.97
N GLY A 138 11.24 -5.81 3.17
CA GLY A 138 11.50 -6.91 4.07
C GLY A 138 12.62 -6.60 5.05
N THR A 139 13.60 -7.50 5.22
CA THR A 139 14.75 -7.26 6.08
C THR A 139 16.06 -7.41 5.32
N GLY A 140 16.94 -6.42 5.40
CA GLY A 140 18.23 -6.48 4.71
C GLY A 140 18.82 -5.14 4.36
N VAL A 141 19.49 -5.09 3.24
CA VAL A 141 19.95 -3.85 2.62
C VAL A 141 19.41 -3.85 1.20
N ASP A 142 18.28 -3.20 1.01
CA ASP A 142 17.46 -3.39 -0.16
C ASP A 142 17.51 -2.17 -1.08
N ARG A 143 17.19 -2.40 -2.34
CA ARG A 143 17.08 -1.37 -3.38
C ARG A 143 15.74 -1.49 -4.05
N LEU A 144 15.01 -0.40 -4.06
CA LEU A 144 13.68 -0.30 -4.61
C LEU A 144 13.66 0.77 -5.70
N THR A 145 13.11 0.38 -6.84
CA THR A 145 12.84 1.23 -7.99
C THR A 145 11.37 1.07 -8.31
N GLY A 146 10.57 2.12 -8.16
CA GLY A 146 9.14 2.11 -8.45
C GLY A 146 8.90 2.04 -9.95
N GLY A 147 9.30 3.04 -10.65
CA GLY A 147 9.13 3.22 -12.08
C GLY A 147 8.20 4.37 -12.41
N GLU A 148 7.32 4.22 -13.42
CA GLU A 148 6.30 5.22 -13.71
C GLU A 148 5.00 4.88 -12.97
N GLY A 149 4.44 5.83 -12.24
CA GLY A 149 3.18 5.68 -11.51
C GLY A 149 3.25 6.22 -10.10
N ALA A 150 2.22 5.94 -9.30
CA ALA A 150 2.15 6.39 -7.90
C ALA A 150 2.51 5.21 -6.98
N ASP A 151 3.79 5.05 -6.70
CA ASP A 151 4.32 3.90 -6.01
C ASP A 151 4.26 4.02 -4.49
N ILE A 152 4.16 2.88 -3.81
CA ILE A 152 4.24 2.80 -2.36
C ILE A 152 5.41 1.93 -1.95
N PHE A 153 6.43 2.56 -1.38
CA PHE A 153 7.61 1.91 -0.83
C PHE A 153 7.40 1.59 0.65
N VAL A 154 7.27 0.32 0.99
CA VAL A 154 6.98 -0.14 2.36
C VAL A 154 8.26 -0.65 3.02
N PHE A 155 8.66 -0.03 4.12
CA PHE A 155 9.88 -0.36 4.83
C PHE A 155 9.64 -1.08 6.16
N LYS A 156 10.48 -2.08 6.42
CA LYS A 156 10.56 -2.78 7.70
C LYS A 156 11.60 -2.17 8.60
N LYS A 157 11.28 -2.12 9.88
CA LYS A 157 12.22 -1.69 10.91
C LYS A 157 13.24 -2.78 11.22
N ASP A 158 14.45 -2.68 10.67
CA ASP A 158 15.50 -3.70 10.82
C ASP A 158 16.91 -3.13 11.10
N GLN A 159 17.05 -1.80 11.20
CA GLN A 159 18.30 -1.05 11.45
C GLN A 159 19.32 -1.14 10.30
N ARG A 160 18.84 -1.35 9.08
CA ARG A 160 19.66 -1.39 7.88
C ARG A 160 19.56 -0.09 7.10
N LEU A 161 20.31 -0.02 6.03
CA LEU A 161 20.26 1.10 5.11
C LEU A 161 19.66 0.65 3.79
N ASP A 162 18.42 1.01 3.56
CA ASP A 162 17.73 0.74 2.33
C ASP A 162 17.78 1.95 1.40
N ARG A 163 17.36 1.74 0.16
CA ARG A 163 17.42 2.78 -0.86
C ARG A 163 16.21 2.73 -1.77
N ILE A 164 15.60 3.90 -1.99
CA ILE A 164 14.75 4.16 -3.14
C ILE A 164 15.63 4.86 -4.19
N GLU A 165 15.58 4.40 -5.44
CA GLU A 165 16.47 4.86 -6.50
C GLU A 165 15.83 5.92 -7.42
N ASP A 166 14.50 6.10 -7.37
CA ASP A 166 13.74 6.91 -8.33
C ASP A 166 12.51 7.64 -7.77
N PHE A 167 12.47 7.94 -6.49
CA PHE A 167 11.34 8.56 -5.80
C PHE A 167 10.83 9.84 -6.48
N GLU A 168 9.54 9.90 -6.78
CA GLU A 168 8.84 11.08 -7.29
C GLU A 168 8.05 11.80 -6.19
N ILE A 169 8.50 13.00 -5.83
CA ILE A 169 7.87 13.84 -4.79
C ILE A 169 6.40 14.14 -5.16
N SER A 170 5.49 14.02 -4.18
CA SER A 170 4.05 14.26 -4.31
C SER A 170 3.31 13.28 -5.24
N VAL A 171 3.99 12.26 -5.74
CA VAL A 171 3.42 11.14 -6.50
C VAL A 171 3.53 9.88 -5.67
N ASP A 172 4.76 9.51 -5.32
CA ASP A 172 5.06 8.33 -4.54
C ASP A 172 4.84 8.51 -3.04
N LYS A 173 4.75 7.38 -2.33
CA LYS A 173 4.64 7.37 -0.86
C LYS A 173 5.64 6.42 -0.21
N ILE A 174 6.09 6.80 0.98
CA ILE A 174 6.94 6.00 1.84
C ILE A 174 6.10 5.51 3.03
N ASP A 175 5.85 4.21 3.10
CA ASP A 175 5.09 3.58 4.18
C ASP A 175 6.04 3.15 5.30
N LEU A 176 5.93 3.85 6.43
CA LEU A 176 6.67 3.63 7.67
C LEU A 176 5.75 3.13 8.81
N SER A 177 4.61 2.54 8.48
CA SER A 177 3.62 2.06 9.46
C SER A 177 4.16 0.94 10.37
N ASP A 178 5.20 0.21 9.96
CA ASP A 178 5.89 -0.78 10.82
C ASP A 178 6.76 -0.13 11.93
N PHE A 179 7.02 1.18 11.85
CA PHE A 179 7.88 1.91 12.79
C PHE A 179 7.09 2.39 14.02
N LYS A 180 6.84 1.49 14.96
CA LYS A 180 6.07 1.77 16.18
C LYS A 180 6.55 3.03 16.89
N GLY A 181 5.63 3.98 17.11
CA GLY A 181 5.90 5.26 17.75
C GLY A 181 6.29 6.39 16.80
N LEU A 182 6.38 6.11 15.51
CA LEU A 182 6.54 7.11 14.47
C LEU A 182 5.14 7.48 13.93
N HIS A 183 4.69 8.71 14.18
CA HIS A 183 3.34 9.17 13.84
C HIS A 183 3.35 10.50 13.06
N SER A 184 4.53 11.05 12.78
CA SER A 184 4.66 12.35 12.13
C SER A 184 6.03 12.51 11.49
N ILE A 185 6.08 13.25 10.40
CA ILE A 185 7.31 13.63 9.70
C ILE A 185 8.28 14.41 10.62
N ASP A 186 7.77 15.14 11.62
CA ASP A 186 8.59 15.92 12.57
C ASP A 186 9.49 15.05 13.45
N GLN A 187 9.19 13.74 13.55
CA GLN A 187 10.00 12.79 14.29
C GLN A 187 11.16 12.22 13.46
N ILE A 188 11.17 12.50 12.16
CA ILE A 188 12.18 12.04 11.21
C ILE A 188 13.29 13.06 11.10
N THR A 189 14.54 12.61 11.11
CA THR A 189 15.68 13.45 10.81
C THR A 189 16.11 13.27 9.36
N PHE A 190 16.11 14.34 8.61
CA PHE A 190 16.59 14.37 7.24
C PHE A 190 18.01 14.90 7.17
N ALA A 191 18.85 14.26 6.38
CA ALA A 191 20.20 14.71 6.08
C ALA A 191 20.44 14.77 4.58
N LYS A 192 20.95 15.88 4.10
CA LYS A 192 21.30 16.07 2.69
C LYS A 192 22.42 15.13 2.25
N ARG A 193 22.29 14.56 1.04
CA ARG A 193 23.33 13.81 0.35
C ARG A 193 23.64 14.46 -0.99
N ASP A 194 24.70 13.98 -1.67
CA ASP A 194 25.09 14.50 -2.99
C ASP A 194 24.02 14.20 -4.05
N TYR A 195 23.36 13.04 -3.93
CA TYR A 195 22.32 12.54 -4.85
C TYR A 195 21.04 12.19 -4.08
N GLY A 196 20.46 13.14 -3.34
CA GLY A 196 19.20 12.91 -2.66
C GLY A 196 19.24 13.23 -1.17
N VAL A 197 18.42 12.51 -0.41
CA VAL A 197 18.20 12.72 1.02
C VAL A 197 18.39 11.41 1.78
N LEU A 198 18.95 11.49 2.99
CA LEU A 198 18.99 10.40 3.94
C LEU A 198 17.96 10.68 5.05
N LEU A 199 16.95 9.86 5.14
CA LEU A 199 16.00 9.81 6.21
C LEU A 199 16.54 8.94 7.36
N LYS A 200 16.35 9.40 8.60
CA LYS A 200 16.75 8.66 9.81
C LYS A 200 15.65 8.70 10.86
N TYR A 201 15.33 7.54 11.38
CA TYR A 201 14.49 7.40 12.56
C TYR A 201 15.08 6.32 13.48
N ALA A 202 15.44 6.70 14.71
CA ALA A 202 16.21 5.86 15.62
C ALA A 202 17.51 5.36 14.96
N ASP A 203 17.69 4.05 14.80
CA ASP A 203 18.86 3.43 14.18
C ASP A 203 18.64 3.05 12.70
N ASP A 204 17.40 3.23 12.21
CA ASP A 204 17.05 2.93 10.82
C ASP A 204 17.41 4.08 9.88
N ARG A 205 17.74 3.75 8.64
CA ARG A 205 18.18 4.71 7.64
C ARG A 205 17.64 4.34 6.26
N LEU A 206 17.09 5.32 5.58
CA LEU A 206 16.62 5.19 4.21
C LEU A 206 17.27 6.26 3.34
N ALA A 207 17.94 5.85 2.28
CA ALA A 207 18.46 6.74 1.24
C ALA A 207 17.39 6.90 0.16
N ILE A 208 17.04 8.14 -0.17
CA ILE A 208 16.04 8.47 -1.17
C ILE A 208 16.73 9.27 -2.27
N GLU A 209 16.65 8.77 -3.49
CA GLU A 209 17.20 9.39 -4.69
C GLU A 209 16.06 9.59 -5.71
N ALA A 210 16.22 10.50 -6.65
CA ALA A 210 15.30 10.71 -7.78
C ALA A 210 16.02 10.49 -9.10
N THR A 211 15.28 10.15 -10.12
CA THR A 211 15.82 9.79 -11.43
C THR A 211 16.39 11.01 -12.18
N GLU A 212 15.66 12.11 -12.20
CA GLU A 212 15.96 13.24 -13.08
C GLU A 212 16.30 14.54 -12.35
N GLU A 213 15.72 14.78 -11.16
CA GLU A 213 15.90 15.99 -10.40
C GLU A 213 16.49 15.71 -9.01
N ARG A 214 17.17 16.70 -8.47
CA ARG A 214 17.74 16.58 -7.13
C ARG A 214 16.66 16.79 -6.09
N ILE A 215 16.32 15.76 -5.32
CA ILE A 215 15.45 15.88 -4.16
C ILE A 215 16.16 16.68 -3.05
N LEU A 216 15.43 17.64 -2.47
CA LEU A 216 15.84 18.41 -1.31
C LEU A 216 14.97 18.05 -0.10
N VAL A 217 15.50 18.24 1.10
CA VAL A 217 14.73 18.02 2.35
C VAL A 217 13.45 18.86 2.41
N SER A 218 13.46 20.05 1.80
CA SER A 218 12.30 20.95 1.75
C SER A 218 11.18 20.49 0.83
N ASP A 219 11.40 19.48 0.00
CA ASP A 219 10.43 19.00 -0.97
C ASP A 219 9.47 18.00 -0.34
N PHE A 220 9.88 17.36 0.77
CA PHE A 220 9.03 16.42 1.50
C PHE A 220 7.96 17.09 2.34
N SER A 221 6.77 16.54 2.30
CA SER A 221 5.59 16.88 3.11
C SER A 221 5.10 15.66 3.90
N ALA A 222 4.11 15.85 4.76
CA ALA A 222 3.47 14.73 5.46
C ALA A 222 2.71 13.80 4.50
N ASP A 223 2.28 14.32 3.36
CA ASP A 223 1.51 13.58 2.36
C ASP A 223 2.36 12.53 1.60
N ASP A 224 3.69 12.67 1.64
CA ASP A 224 4.61 11.69 1.05
C ASP A 224 4.83 10.47 1.95
N PHE A 225 4.22 10.44 3.17
CA PHE A 225 4.44 9.38 4.16
C PHE A 225 3.14 8.76 4.66
N ILE A 226 3.20 7.45 4.92
CA ILE A 226 2.17 6.69 5.63
C ILE A 226 2.74 6.29 7.00
N PHE A 227 2.07 6.69 8.07
CA PHE A 227 2.44 6.40 9.45
C PHE A 227 1.41 5.45 10.12
N ALA A 228 1.81 4.82 11.25
CA ALA A 228 0.94 3.94 12.04
C ALA A 228 -0.13 4.72 12.84
#